data_53d8836bc97986e45ae951ad05b41abc
#
_entry.id   53d8836bc97986e45ae951ad05b41abc
#
_cell.length_a   1.000
_cell.length_b   1.000
_cell.length_c   1.000
_cell.angle_alpha   90.00
_cell.angle_beta   90.00
_cell.angle_gamma   90.00
#
_symmetry.space_group_name_H-M   'P 1'
#
loop_
_entity.id
_entity.type
_entity.pdbx_description
1 polymer ?
#
loop_
_entity_poly.entity_id
_entity_poly.type
_entity_poly.pdbx_seq_one_letter_code
_entity_poly.pdbx_strand_id
1 'polypeptide(L)'
;MKYMLVIPTKRLKQALIIGTALFLAIMFAYSERKAIQTFADHDPTPQAIYKVDTKEKKIALTFDISWGEERAEPILDILKQKNAKATIFLSSAWSQRHQDLVQRIKEDGFEIGSHGHKHDFYTKYSDEEIRRQIRRADAILTQMTGKKPTLIRLPNGDIDKRVLKIAHELGYTVIQWDTDSQDWTNPGKEAIIHNVVSKAHPGDIVLMHASDSAKETHLALPVIIDKLRAMGYELVTVSELLTGTDVKSEEVR
;
A
#
# COMPACT_ATOMS: atom_id res chain seq x y z
N MET A 1 22.05 42.72 -67.20
CA MET A 1 21.14 41.59 -67.47
C MET A 1 20.60 41.05 -66.17
N LYS A 2 19.26 41.17 -65.92
CA LYS A 2 18.62 40.57 -64.76
C LYS A 2 18.18 39.15 -65.14
N TYR A 3 18.77 38.14 -64.53
CA TYR A 3 18.35 36.75 -64.70
C TYR A 3 17.06 36.50 -63.91
N MET A 4 16.00 36.16 -64.61
CA MET A 4 14.70 35.80 -64.06
C MET A 4 14.72 34.29 -63.81
N LEU A 5 14.75 33.88 -62.55
CA LEU A 5 14.74 32.47 -62.19
C LEU A 5 13.29 31.95 -62.28
N VAL A 6 12.99 31.15 -63.27
CA VAL A 6 11.67 30.54 -63.49
C VAL A 6 11.70 29.15 -62.78
N ILE A 7 11.08 29.04 -61.65
CA ILE A 7 10.94 27.75 -60.96
C ILE A 7 9.65 27.08 -61.47
N PRO A 8 9.72 25.87 -62.05
CA PRO A 8 8.53 25.18 -62.53
C PRO A 8 7.60 24.85 -61.36
N THR A 9 6.31 25.18 -61.50
CA THR A 9 5.27 25.06 -60.44
C THR A 9 5.19 23.66 -59.83
N LYS A 10 5.53 22.62 -60.57
CA LYS A 10 5.59 21.24 -60.10
C LYS A 10 6.70 21.02 -59.04
N ARG A 11 7.90 21.61 -59.25
CA ARG A 11 9.00 21.54 -58.28
C ARG A 11 8.73 22.34 -57.03
N LEU A 12 8.04 23.48 -57.15
CA LEU A 12 7.62 24.29 -56.01
C LEU A 12 6.59 23.55 -55.11
N LYS A 13 5.60 22.89 -55.74
CA LYS A 13 4.63 22.05 -55.02
C LYS A 13 5.29 20.87 -54.30
N GLN A 14 6.23 20.19 -54.96
CA GLN A 14 6.98 19.10 -54.34
C GLN A 14 7.83 19.57 -53.16
N ALA A 15 8.53 20.70 -53.29
CA ALA A 15 9.32 21.27 -52.21
C ALA A 15 8.44 21.68 -51.01
N LEU A 16 7.23 22.23 -51.29
CA LEU A 16 6.28 22.58 -50.24
C LEU A 16 5.77 21.33 -49.48
N ILE A 17 5.42 20.25 -50.18
CA ILE A 17 4.96 19.00 -49.58
C ILE A 17 6.06 18.38 -48.72
N ILE A 18 7.30 18.33 -49.23
CA ILE A 18 8.44 17.78 -48.47
C ILE A 18 8.73 18.65 -47.25
N GLY A 19 8.71 19.98 -47.37
CA GLY A 19 8.92 20.90 -46.26
C GLY A 19 7.86 20.76 -45.17
N THR A 20 6.59 20.62 -45.56
CA THR A 20 5.48 20.41 -44.61
C THR A 20 5.61 19.05 -43.89
N ALA A 21 5.94 17.98 -44.63
CA ALA A 21 6.14 16.66 -44.04
C ALA A 21 7.31 16.64 -43.05
N LEU A 22 8.43 17.30 -43.39
CA LEU A 22 9.58 17.45 -42.47
C LEU A 22 9.23 18.26 -41.22
N PHE A 23 8.50 19.35 -41.37
CA PHE A 23 8.03 20.16 -40.26
C PHE A 23 7.12 19.37 -39.33
N LEU A 24 6.16 18.63 -39.86
CA LEU A 24 5.28 17.76 -39.06
C LEU A 24 6.04 16.64 -38.35
N ALA A 25 7.02 16.03 -39.03
CA ALA A 25 7.87 15.02 -38.42
C ALA A 25 8.73 15.58 -37.24
N ILE A 26 9.27 16.79 -37.42
CA ILE A 26 10.03 17.49 -36.34
C ILE A 26 9.10 17.85 -35.19
N MET A 27 7.90 18.37 -35.48
CA MET A 27 6.91 18.70 -34.44
C MET A 27 6.46 17.45 -33.68
N PHE A 28 6.24 16.34 -34.38
CA PHE A 28 5.90 15.06 -33.76
C PHE A 28 7.04 14.55 -32.88
N ALA A 29 8.28 14.53 -33.38
CA ALA A 29 9.46 14.14 -32.60
C ALA A 29 9.70 15.04 -31.37
N TYR A 30 9.41 16.34 -31.49
CA TYR A 30 9.49 17.29 -30.38
C TYR A 30 8.39 17.03 -29.32
N SER A 31 7.16 16.74 -29.77
CA SER A 31 6.05 16.40 -28.85
C SER A 31 6.29 15.09 -28.13
N GLU A 32 6.81 14.07 -28.81
CA GLU A 32 7.22 12.79 -28.22
C GLU A 32 8.33 12.98 -27.17
N ARG A 33 9.37 13.77 -27.52
CA ARG A 33 10.43 14.09 -26.55
C ARG A 33 9.91 14.83 -25.33
N LYS A 34 8.98 15.77 -25.51
CA LYS A 34 8.39 16.51 -24.40
C LYS A 34 7.48 15.62 -23.54
N ALA A 35 6.71 14.71 -24.14
CA ALA A 35 5.95 13.71 -23.42
C ALA A 35 6.86 12.77 -22.62
N ILE A 36 7.92 12.26 -23.22
CA ILE A 36 8.91 11.40 -22.54
C ILE A 36 9.60 12.16 -21.39
N GLN A 37 9.98 13.43 -21.58
CA GLN A 37 10.54 14.26 -20.50
C GLN A 37 9.52 14.51 -19.38
N THR A 38 8.26 14.81 -19.70
CA THR A 38 7.21 15.01 -18.69
C THR A 38 6.93 13.73 -17.89
N PHE A 39 7.05 12.54 -18.49
CA PHE A 39 6.97 11.26 -17.80
C PHE A 39 8.25 10.93 -17.00
N ALA A 40 9.42 11.41 -17.42
CA ALA A 40 10.69 11.19 -16.72
C ALA A 40 10.90 12.16 -15.55
N ASP A 41 10.35 13.37 -15.60
CA ASP A 41 10.39 14.36 -14.52
C ASP A 41 9.34 14.11 -13.41
N HIS A 42 8.39 13.20 -13.65
CA HIS A 42 7.54 12.61 -12.63
C HIS A 42 8.08 11.21 -12.27
N ASP A 43 9.22 11.16 -11.59
CA ASP A 43 9.49 10.06 -10.67
C ASP A 43 8.56 10.32 -9.47
N PRO A 44 7.41 9.65 -9.36
CA PRO A 44 6.52 9.91 -8.25
C PRO A 44 7.29 9.54 -6.99
N THR A 45 7.62 10.54 -6.17
CA THR A 45 8.27 10.27 -4.89
C THR A 45 7.48 9.17 -4.21
N PRO A 46 8.08 8.00 -3.94
CA PRO A 46 7.34 6.90 -3.34
C PRO A 46 6.70 7.37 -2.04
N GLN A 47 5.40 7.16 -1.92
CA GLN A 47 4.61 7.65 -0.80
C GLN A 47 3.99 6.47 -0.06
N ALA A 48 3.75 6.64 1.23
CA ALA A 48 2.96 5.70 2.00
C ALA A 48 1.48 6.06 1.92
N ILE A 49 0.62 5.04 1.94
CA ILE A 49 -0.83 5.22 1.88
C ILE A 49 -1.38 5.11 3.29
N TYR A 50 -2.04 6.15 3.76
CA TYR A 50 -2.66 6.22 5.09
C TYR A 50 -4.17 6.00 5.02
N LYS A 51 -4.80 6.47 3.95
CA LYS A 51 -6.22 6.37 3.63
C LYS A 51 -6.46 6.48 2.14
N VAL A 52 -7.69 6.25 1.73
CA VAL A 52 -8.17 6.46 0.37
C VAL A 52 -9.19 7.59 0.35
N ASP A 53 -9.06 8.54 -0.57
CA ASP A 53 -10.05 9.59 -0.74
C ASP A 53 -11.26 9.05 -1.51
N THR A 54 -12.31 8.73 -0.80
CA THR A 54 -13.54 8.17 -1.36
C THR A 54 -14.77 8.62 -0.58
N LYS A 55 -15.92 8.63 -1.25
CA LYS A 55 -17.22 8.83 -0.60
C LYS A 55 -17.92 7.52 -0.24
N GLU A 56 -17.39 6.39 -0.74
CA GLU A 56 -17.91 5.07 -0.45
C GLU A 56 -17.62 4.71 1.01
N LYS A 57 -18.63 4.26 1.74
CA LYS A 57 -18.46 3.83 3.14
C LYS A 57 -17.74 2.47 3.22
N LYS A 58 -16.51 2.44 2.75
CA LYS A 58 -15.58 1.32 2.86
C LYS A 58 -14.47 1.65 3.84
N ILE A 59 -14.07 0.67 4.63
CA ILE A 59 -13.02 0.79 5.66
C ILE A 59 -12.22 -0.51 5.72
N ALA A 60 -10.89 -0.42 5.86
CA ALA A 60 -10.02 -1.57 6.01
C ALA A 60 -9.56 -1.73 7.46
N LEU A 61 -9.95 -2.84 8.09
CA LEU A 61 -9.36 -3.26 9.37
C LEU A 61 -8.04 -3.98 9.08
N THR A 62 -6.97 -3.54 9.71
CA THR A 62 -5.64 -4.10 9.51
C THR A 62 -5.01 -4.53 10.83
N PHE A 63 -4.28 -5.65 10.82
CA PHE A 63 -3.68 -6.24 12.02
C PHE A 63 -2.20 -6.53 11.78
N ASP A 64 -1.35 -6.04 12.68
CA ASP A 64 0.09 -6.33 12.66
C ASP A 64 0.40 -7.47 13.61
N ILE A 65 1.17 -8.48 13.12
CA ILE A 65 1.59 -9.62 13.94
C ILE A 65 3.12 -9.77 13.88
N SER A 66 3.77 -9.68 15.04
CA SER A 66 5.22 -9.80 15.15
C SER A 66 5.70 -10.74 16.25
N TRP A 67 4.89 -11.00 17.29
CA TRP A 67 5.22 -11.89 18.39
C TRP A 67 3.98 -12.43 19.12
N GLY A 68 4.20 -13.54 19.82
CA GLY A 68 3.16 -14.26 20.54
C GLY A 68 2.23 -15.04 19.63
N GLU A 69 1.29 -15.75 20.23
CA GLU A 69 0.29 -16.58 19.53
C GLU A 69 -1.08 -16.51 20.20
N GLU A 70 -1.15 -16.12 21.49
CA GLU A 70 -2.38 -16.13 22.27
C GLU A 70 -3.45 -15.16 21.75
N ARG A 71 -3.05 -14.05 21.10
CA ARG A 71 -3.99 -13.02 20.62
C ARG A 71 -4.39 -13.20 19.15
N ALA A 72 -3.56 -13.89 18.35
CA ALA A 72 -3.86 -14.12 16.96
C ALA A 72 -5.10 -15.00 16.77
N GLU A 73 -5.18 -16.16 17.44
CA GLU A 73 -6.30 -17.09 17.27
C GLU A 73 -7.67 -16.47 17.58
N PRO A 74 -7.93 -15.86 18.74
CA PRO A 74 -9.24 -15.29 19.04
C PRO A 74 -9.62 -14.14 18.10
N ILE A 75 -8.66 -13.37 17.58
CA ILE A 75 -8.91 -12.33 16.59
C ILE A 75 -9.35 -12.95 15.26
N LEU A 76 -8.66 -13.99 14.78
CA LEU A 76 -9.04 -14.71 13.57
C LEU A 76 -10.42 -15.37 13.70
N ASP A 77 -10.73 -15.96 14.86
CA ASP A 77 -12.05 -16.53 15.17
C ASP A 77 -13.15 -15.47 15.03
N ILE A 78 -12.96 -14.31 15.63
CA ILE A 78 -13.93 -13.21 15.59
C ILE A 78 -14.14 -12.72 14.17
N LEU A 79 -13.05 -12.49 13.43
CA LEU A 79 -13.12 -12.04 12.03
C LEU A 79 -13.91 -13.05 11.17
N LYS A 80 -13.62 -14.35 11.35
CA LYS A 80 -14.31 -15.43 10.64
C LYS A 80 -15.79 -15.52 11.03
N GLN A 81 -16.10 -15.57 12.33
CA GLN A 81 -17.50 -15.63 12.85
C GLN A 81 -18.33 -14.44 12.41
N LYS A 82 -17.71 -13.25 12.35
CA LYS A 82 -18.36 -12.02 11.89
C LYS A 82 -18.37 -11.90 10.37
N ASN A 83 -17.77 -12.84 9.62
CA ASN A 83 -17.58 -12.71 8.16
C ASN A 83 -17.00 -11.31 7.81
N ALA A 84 -15.96 -10.90 8.51
CA ALA A 84 -15.31 -9.60 8.37
C ALA A 84 -14.02 -9.75 7.57
N LYS A 85 -13.91 -9.06 6.44
CA LYS A 85 -12.65 -8.99 5.71
C LYS A 85 -11.62 -8.18 6.50
N ALA A 86 -10.37 -8.56 6.38
CA ALA A 86 -9.25 -7.86 7.02
C ALA A 86 -7.95 -8.08 6.23
N THR A 87 -6.96 -7.22 6.46
CA THR A 87 -5.58 -7.37 5.97
C THR A 87 -4.66 -7.61 7.15
N ILE A 88 -3.88 -8.69 7.10
CA ILE A 88 -2.97 -9.10 8.16
C ILE A 88 -1.52 -8.88 7.69
N PHE A 89 -0.79 -8.00 8.36
CA PHE A 89 0.62 -7.74 8.09
C PHE A 89 1.49 -8.64 8.96
N LEU A 90 2.20 -9.57 8.34
CA LEU A 90 2.97 -10.61 9.01
C LEU A 90 4.46 -10.31 9.04
N SER A 91 5.07 -10.28 10.24
CA SER A 91 6.52 -10.39 10.37
C SER A 91 6.96 -11.82 10.00
N SER A 92 7.88 -11.93 9.04
CA SER A 92 8.27 -13.25 8.54
C SER A 92 9.07 -14.07 9.57
N ALA A 93 9.76 -13.42 10.51
CA ALA A 93 10.42 -14.11 11.61
C ALA A 93 9.41 -14.75 12.59
N TRP A 94 8.26 -14.11 12.79
CA TRP A 94 7.14 -14.68 13.53
C TRP A 94 6.49 -15.83 12.72
N SER A 95 6.23 -15.59 11.44
CA SER A 95 5.59 -16.56 10.54
C SER A 95 6.33 -17.89 10.49
N GLN A 96 7.67 -17.88 10.48
CA GLN A 96 8.46 -19.12 10.49
C GLN A 96 8.23 -20.00 11.73
N ARG A 97 7.87 -19.40 12.87
CA ARG A 97 7.62 -20.11 14.14
C ARG A 97 6.16 -20.51 14.31
N HIS A 98 5.24 -19.91 13.55
CA HIS A 98 3.79 -20.08 13.68
C HIS A 98 3.16 -20.45 12.33
N GLN A 99 3.69 -21.52 11.71
CA GLN A 99 3.30 -21.93 10.36
C GLN A 99 1.82 -22.29 10.26
N ASP A 100 1.28 -22.91 11.32
CA ASP A 100 -0.14 -23.30 11.38
C ASP A 100 -1.06 -22.07 11.37
N LEU A 101 -0.69 -21.01 12.08
CA LEU A 101 -1.44 -19.74 12.08
C LEU A 101 -1.36 -19.04 10.71
N VAL A 102 -0.20 -19.06 10.06
CA VAL A 102 -0.07 -18.50 8.70
C VAL A 102 -0.92 -19.29 7.71
N GLN A 103 -0.90 -20.62 7.80
CA GLN A 103 -1.74 -21.46 6.96
C GLN A 103 -3.23 -21.18 7.20
N ARG A 104 -3.65 -21.06 8.45
CA ARG A 104 -5.01 -20.69 8.83
C ARG A 104 -5.41 -19.31 8.27
N ILE A 105 -4.58 -18.27 8.40
CA ILE A 105 -4.84 -16.93 7.84
C ILE A 105 -5.10 -17.02 6.33
N LYS A 106 -4.30 -17.81 5.63
CA LYS A 106 -4.47 -18.06 4.18
C LYS A 106 -5.77 -18.83 3.86
N GLU A 107 -6.07 -19.91 4.59
CA GLU A 107 -7.26 -20.75 4.37
C GLU A 107 -8.56 -20.01 4.70
N ASP A 108 -8.54 -19.16 5.71
CA ASP A 108 -9.67 -18.30 6.08
C ASP A 108 -9.86 -17.14 5.08
N GLY A 109 -8.96 -16.97 4.10
CA GLY A 109 -9.07 -16.01 3.00
C GLY A 109 -8.73 -14.58 3.37
N PHE A 110 -8.00 -14.36 4.47
CA PHE A 110 -7.54 -13.01 4.82
C PHE A 110 -6.43 -12.54 3.87
N GLU A 111 -6.43 -11.24 3.57
CA GLU A 111 -5.35 -10.64 2.81
C GLU A 111 -4.07 -10.62 3.65
N ILE A 112 -2.95 -11.03 3.04
CA ILE A 112 -1.65 -11.07 3.71
C ILE A 112 -0.75 -9.99 3.12
N GLY A 113 -0.29 -9.07 3.99
CA GLY A 113 0.78 -8.12 3.74
C GLY A 113 2.07 -8.52 4.47
N SER A 114 3.18 -7.89 4.08
CA SER A 114 4.47 -8.03 4.77
C SER A 114 4.60 -7.03 5.92
N HIS A 115 5.08 -7.49 7.09
CA HIS A 115 5.52 -6.62 8.18
C HIS A 115 7.04 -6.71 8.37
N GLY A 116 7.76 -6.90 7.25
CA GLY A 116 9.21 -7.10 7.26
C GLY A 116 9.65 -8.43 7.83
N HIS A 117 10.97 -8.57 8.05
CA HIS A 117 11.53 -9.78 8.68
C HIS A 117 11.60 -9.65 10.19
N LYS A 118 12.36 -8.66 10.68
CA LYS A 118 12.47 -8.33 12.10
C LYS A 118 11.68 -7.06 12.41
N HIS A 119 11.12 -7.00 13.62
CA HIS A 119 10.40 -5.83 14.09
C HIS A 119 11.35 -4.77 14.64
N ASP A 120 12.16 -4.18 13.76
CA ASP A 120 13.18 -3.18 14.08
C ASP A 120 12.87 -1.85 13.37
N PHE A 121 13.58 -0.79 13.74
CA PHE A 121 13.50 0.51 13.07
C PHE A 121 14.31 0.49 11.76
N TYR A 122 13.64 0.47 10.63
CA TYR A 122 14.26 0.35 9.31
C TYR A 122 15.03 1.60 8.90
N THR A 123 14.66 2.78 9.40
CA THR A 123 15.40 4.02 9.17
C THR A 123 16.81 4.00 9.76
N LYS A 124 17.07 3.13 10.75
CA LYS A 124 18.38 2.94 11.36
C LYS A 124 19.29 1.98 10.60
N TYR A 125 18.77 1.28 9.61
CA TYR A 125 19.54 0.33 8.81
C TYR A 125 20.24 1.00 7.62
N SER A 126 21.30 0.38 7.11
CA SER A 126 21.85 0.71 5.79
C SER A 126 20.88 0.28 4.68
N ASP A 127 21.06 0.82 3.47
CA ASP A 127 20.23 0.47 2.32
C ASP A 127 20.30 -1.03 2.01
N GLU A 128 21.49 -1.63 2.13
CA GLU A 128 21.70 -3.07 1.94
C GLU A 128 20.94 -3.88 2.98
N GLU A 129 20.94 -3.43 4.24
CA GLU A 129 20.24 -4.10 5.31
C GLU A 129 18.72 -4.01 5.12
N ILE A 130 18.18 -2.83 4.76
CA ILE A 130 16.76 -2.65 4.45
C ILE A 130 16.35 -3.64 3.34
N ARG A 131 17.11 -3.67 2.23
CA ARG A 131 16.85 -4.59 1.11
C ARG A 131 16.91 -6.05 1.56
N ARG A 132 17.86 -6.40 2.39
CA ARG A 132 18.02 -7.75 2.93
C ARG A 132 16.84 -8.16 3.78
N GLN A 133 16.38 -7.30 4.69
CA GLN A 133 15.23 -7.55 5.56
C GLN A 133 13.94 -7.73 4.75
N ILE A 134 13.68 -6.86 3.78
CA ILE A 134 12.49 -6.94 2.93
C ILE A 134 12.53 -8.20 2.04
N ARG A 135 13.66 -8.46 1.35
CA ARG A 135 13.79 -9.66 0.49
C ARG A 135 13.70 -10.96 1.27
N ARG A 136 14.22 -10.98 2.49
CA ARG A 136 14.11 -12.15 3.36
C ARG A 136 12.65 -12.41 3.76
N ALA A 137 11.93 -11.35 4.13
CA ALA A 137 10.51 -11.44 4.40
C ALA A 137 9.73 -11.95 3.18
N ASP A 138 10.02 -11.40 2.01
CA ASP A 138 9.44 -11.76 0.72
C ASP A 138 9.60 -13.26 0.42
N ALA A 139 10.83 -13.77 0.49
CA ALA A 139 11.12 -15.18 0.23
C ALA A 139 10.34 -16.12 1.19
N ILE A 140 10.35 -15.80 2.48
CA ILE A 140 9.69 -16.61 3.51
C ILE A 140 8.16 -16.59 3.32
N LEU A 141 7.57 -15.40 3.22
CA LEU A 141 6.12 -15.28 3.07
C LEU A 141 5.62 -15.87 1.74
N THR A 142 6.37 -15.69 0.64
CA THR A 142 6.05 -16.30 -0.65
C THR A 142 6.07 -17.83 -0.56
N GLN A 143 7.08 -18.39 0.08
CA GLN A 143 7.17 -19.86 0.29
C GLN A 143 5.98 -20.39 1.09
N MET A 144 5.57 -19.70 2.15
CA MET A 144 4.51 -20.14 3.05
C MET A 144 3.11 -19.95 2.45
N THR A 145 2.88 -18.85 1.76
CA THR A 145 1.55 -18.48 1.27
C THR A 145 1.32 -18.89 -0.20
N GLY A 146 2.38 -19.19 -0.94
CA GLY A 146 2.34 -19.46 -2.38
C GLY A 146 2.23 -18.21 -3.26
N LYS A 147 2.19 -17.01 -2.66
CA LYS A 147 2.08 -15.73 -3.38
C LYS A 147 2.94 -14.66 -2.70
N LYS A 148 3.67 -13.88 -3.50
CA LYS A 148 4.39 -12.71 -2.98
C LYS A 148 3.40 -11.65 -2.50
N PRO A 149 3.54 -11.15 -1.24
CA PRO A 149 2.79 -9.99 -0.80
C PRO A 149 3.17 -8.75 -1.63
N THR A 150 2.20 -7.94 -1.98
CA THR A 150 2.41 -6.66 -2.69
C THR A 150 2.31 -5.45 -1.76
N LEU A 151 1.73 -5.65 -0.57
CA LEU A 151 1.59 -4.64 0.47
C LEU A 151 2.63 -4.87 1.56
N ILE A 152 3.23 -3.77 2.04
CA ILE A 152 4.14 -3.80 3.17
C ILE A 152 3.77 -2.69 4.15
N ARG A 153 3.74 -3.01 5.44
CA ARG A 153 3.76 -2.05 6.54
C ARG A 153 5.08 -2.23 7.27
N LEU A 154 5.89 -1.16 7.31
CA LEU A 154 7.17 -1.23 8.01
C LEU A 154 6.93 -1.27 9.52
N PRO A 155 7.71 -2.06 10.28
CA PRO A 155 7.60 -2.13 11.74
C PRO A 155 7.66 -0.74 12.38
N ASN A 156 6.90 -0.56 13.44
CA ASN A 156 6.76 0.72 14.18
C ASN A 156 6.26 1.91 13.33
N GLY A 157 5.78 1.69 12.10
CA GLY A 157 5.50 2.76 11.16
C GLY A 157 6.75 3.55 10.75
N ASP A 158 7.94 2.98 10.95
CA ASP A 158 9.23 3.62 10.80
C ASP A 158 9.63 3.73 9.32
N ILE A 159 9.40 4.89 8.73
CA ILE A 159 9.65 5.19 7.33
C ILE A 159 10.33 6.55 7.14
N ASP A 160 11.18 6.61 6.14
CA ASP A 160 11.72 7.84 5.57
C ASP A 160 11.71 7.73 4.02
N LYS A 161 12.09 8.77 3.32
CA LYS A 161 12.13 8.79 1.85
C LYS A 161 13.01 7.66 1.28
N ARG A 162 14.07 7.29 1.96
CA ARG A 162 15.00 6.22 1.58
C ARG A 162 14.36 4.84 1.71
N VAL A 163 13.73 4.57 2.85
CA VAL A 163 13.00 3.31 3.11
C VAL A 163 11.86 3.14 2.12
N LEU A 164 11.07 4.20 1.88
CA LEU A 164 9.98 4.20 0.90
C LEU A 164 10.47 3.88 -0.51
N LYS A 165 11.55 4.54 -0.95
CA LYS A 165 12.16 4.29 -2.25
C LYS A 165 12.58 2.83 -2.41
N ILE A 166 13.25 2.27 -1.40
CA ILE A 166 13.71 0.88 -1.42
C ILE A 166 12.53 -0.10 -1.47
N ALA A 167 11.49 0.13 -0.66
CA ALA A 167 10.30 -0.72 -0.67
C ALA A 167 9.61 -0.70 -2.06
N HIS A 168 9.45 0.48 -2.64
CA HIS A 168 8.89 0.65 -3.98
C HIS A 168 9.73 -0.04 -5.07
N GLU A 169 11.06 0.13 -5.06
CA GLU A 169 11.98 -0.56 -5.98
C GLU A 169 11.89 -2.10 -5.87
N LEU A 170 11.49 -2.62 -4.71
CA LEU A 170 11.24 -4.04 -4.49
C LEU A 170 9.81 -4.47 -4.85
N GLY A 171 9.00 -3.55 -5.40
CA GLY A 171 7.65 -3.81 -5.89
C GLY A 171 6.57 -3.79 -4.81
N TYR A 172 6.79 -3.07 -3.71
CA TYR A 172 5.83 -2.93 -2.63
C TYR A 172 5.09 -1.60 -2.64
N THR A 173 3.80 -1.65 -2.30
CA THR A 173 3.03 -0.50 -1.86
C THR A 173 3.14 -0.41 -0.34
N VAL A 174 3.61 0.73 0.17
CA VAL A 174 3.76 0.94 1.62
C VAL A 174 2.43 1.43 2.20
N ILE A 175 1.92 0.72 3.19
CA ILE A 175 0.64 0.99 3.86
C ILE A 175 0.91 1.44 5.29
N GLN A 176 0.38 2.59 5.64
CA GLN A 176 0.29 3.12 6.99
C GLN A 176 -1.17 3.05 7.47
N TRP A 177 -1.63 3.99 8.31
CA TRP A 177 -2.98 4.07 8.84
C TRP A 177 -3.37 5.53 9.10
N ASP A 178 -4.64 5.84 9.01
CA ASP A 178 -5.18 7.13 9.43
C ASP A 178 -5.79 7.03 10.83
N THR A 179 -6.49 5.93 11.12
CA THR A 179 -7.02 5.67 12.46
C THR A 179 -6.15 4.67 13.22
N ASP A 180 -5.54 5.11 14.33
CA ASP A 180 -4.85 4.25 15.30
C ASP A 180 -5.79 3.86 16.43
N SER A 181 -6.01 2.56 16.62
CA SER A 181 -6.80 2.03 17.74
C SER A 181 -6.13 2.24 19.10
N GLN A 182 -4.80 2.42 19.11
CA GLN A 182 -3.92 2.48 20.29
C GLN A 182 -4.01 1.24 21.20
N ASP A 183 -4.44 0.11 20.65
CA ASP A 183 -4.58 -1.16 21.38
C ASP A 183 -3.25 -1.65 21.98
N TRP A 184 -2.15 -1.34 21.32
CA TRP A 184 -0.77 -1.65 21.77
C TRP A 184 -0.37 -0.98 23.08
N THR A 185 -1.07 0.10 23.48
CA THR A 185 -0.86 0.78 24.79
C THR A 185 -1.66 0.12 25.92
N ASN A 186 -2.55 -0.81 25.60
CA ASN A 186 -3.47 -1.47 26.51
C ASN A 186 -4.35 -0.49 27.33
N PRO A 187 -5.08 0.42 26.67
CA PRO A 187 -5.81 1.50 27.33
C PRO A 187 -7.17 1.07 27.87
N GLY A 188 -7.53 -0.20 27.73
CA GLY A 188 -8.85 -0.76 28.03
C GLY A 188 -9.73 -0.89 26.78
N LYS A 189 -10.58 -1.91 26.80
CA LYS A 189 -11.49 -2.27 25.70
C LYS A 189 -12.32 -1.07 25.21
N GLU A 190 -12.89 -0.30 26.11
CA GLU A 190 -13.77 0.83 25.79
C GLU A 190 -13.00 1.95 25.07
N ALA A 191 -11.75 2.20 25.47
CA ALA A 191 -10.90 3.19 24.82
C ALA A 191 -10.52 2.75 23.39
N ILE A 192 -10.21 1.46 23.18
CA ILE A 192 -9.94 0.89 21.86
C ILE A 192 -11.16 1.07 20.95
N ILE A 193 -12.36 0.72 21.43
CA ILE A 193 -13.62 0.91 20.69
C ILE A 193 -13.83 2.39 20.34
N HIS A 194 -13.63 3.28 21.31
CA HIS A 194 -13.79 4.72 21.09
C HIS A 194 -12.80 5.24 20.04
N ASN A 195 -11.52 4.88 20.15
CA ASN A 195 -10.46 5.33 19.25
C ASN A 195 -10.74 4.97 17.78
N VAL A 196 -11.33 3.81 17.53
CA VAL A 196 -11.68 3.38 16.17
C VAL A 196 -13.00 4.01 15.73
N VAL A 197 -14.08 3.80 16.50
CA VAL A 197 -15.43 4.14 16.05
C VAL A 197 -15.67 5.64 15.92
N SER A 198 -15.05 6.46 16.79
CA SER A 198 -15.24 7.92 16.75
C SER A 198 -14.46 8.61 15.62
N LYS A 199 -13.43 7.96 15.11
CA LYS A 199 -12.58 8.51 14.02
C LYS A 199 -12.88 7.89 12.65
N ALA A 200 -13.61 6.78 12.61
CA ALA A 200 -13.92 6.06 11.38
C ALA A 200 -14.54 6.97 10.30
N HIS A 201 -13.99 6.93 9.12
CA HIS A 201 -14.45 7.69 7.95
C HIS A 201 -14.33 6.87 6.66
N PRO A 202 -15.01 7.26 5.56
CA PRO A 202 -14.86 6.59 4.28
C PRO A 202 -13.39 6.55 3.83
N GLY A 203 -12.94 5.38 3.38
CA GLY A 203 -11.57 5.19 2.91
C GLY A 203 -10.51 4.99 4.00
N ASP A 204 -10.92 4.86 5.27
CA ASP A 204 -10.02 4.73 6.41
C ASP A 204 -9.28 3.38 6.42
N ILE A 205 -8.01 3.41 6.81
CA ILE A 205 -7.19 2.25 7.13
C ILE A 205 -6.92 2.26 8.63
N VAL A 206 -7.45 1.27 9.33
CA VAL A 206 -7.38 1.20 10.80
C VAL A 206 -6.23 0.30 11.23
N LEU A 207 -5.34 0.81 12.09
CA LEU A 207 -4.30 0.02 12.75
C LEU A 207 -4.85 -0.66 13.99
N MET A 208 -4.66 -1.98 14.04
CA MET A 208 -4.83 -2.84 15.21
C MET A 208 -3.70 -3.88 15.26
N HIS A 209 -3.58 -4.60 16.36
CA HIS A 209 -2.56 -5.64 16.53
C HIS A 209 -3.19 -6.97 16.92
N ALA A 210 -2.62 -8.04 16.34
CA ALA A 210 -2.90 -9.41 16.76
C ALA A 210 -1.66 -10.07 17.40
N SER A 211 -0.71 -9.25 17.83
CA SER A 211 0.43 -9.65 18.69
C SER A 211 0.02 -9.66 20.16
N ASP A 212 0.69 -10.47 20.98
CA ASP A 212 0.35 -10.64 22.41
C ASP A 212 0.57 -9.38 23.25
N SER A 213 1.27 -8.37 22.71
CA SER A 213 1.40 -7.06 23.36
C SER A 213 0.08 -6.30 23.46
N ALA A 214 -0.87 -6.52 22.53
CA ALA A 214 -2.19 -5.89 22.52
C ALA A 214 -3.23 -6.81 23.17
N LYS A 215 -3.34 -6.72 24.50
CA LYS A 215 -4.04 -7.70 25.33
C LYS A 215 -5.57 -7.70 25.16
N GLU A 216 -6.16 -6.59 24.70
CA GLU A 216 -7.61 -6.38 24.74
C GLU A 216 -8.26 -6.20 23.36
N THR A 217 -7.47 -6.25 22.29
CA THR A 217 -7.95 -6.10 20.91
C THR A 217 -9.07 -7.08 20.59
N HIS A 218 -8.91 -8.35 20.96
CA HIS A 218 -9.93 -9.39 20.75
C HIS A 218 -11.24 -9.13 21.53
N LEU A 219 -11.17 -8.40 22.65
CA LEU A 219 -12.37 -8.02 23.40
C LEU A 219 -13.11 -6.84 22.77
N ALA A 220 -12.37 -5.91 22.16
CA ALA A 220 -12.91 -4.73 21.50
C ALA A 220 -13.46 -5.03 20.10
N LEU A 221 -12.80 -5.92 19.36
CA LEU A 221 -13.03 -6.18 17.95
C LEU A 221 -14.49 -6.52 17.58
N PRO A 222 -15.21 -7.41 18.32
CA PRO A 222 -16.61 -7.72 17.95
C PRO A 222 -17.51 -6.48 17.97
N VAL A 223 -17.31 -5.60 18.96
CA VAL A 223 -18.08 -4.38 19.13
C VAL A 223 -17.72 -3.35 18.05
N ILE A 224 -16.43 -3.24 17.70
CA ILE A 224 -15.95 -2.38 16.62
C ILE A 224 -16.63 -2.78 15.30
N ILE A 225 -16.56 -4.06 14.94
CA ILE A 225 -17.18 -4.58 13.70
C ILE A 225 -18.68 -4.25 13.65
N ASP A 226 -19.41 -4.54 14.73
CA ASP A 226 -20.86 -4.32 14.77
C ASP A 226 -21.21 -2.84 14.65
N LYS A 227 -20.47 -1.96 15.34
CA LYS A 227 -20.69 -0.50 15.27
C LYS A 227 -20.35 0.07 13.90
N LEU A 228 -19.24 -0.31 13.28
CA LEU A 228 -18.88 0.14 11.94
C LEU A 228 -19.95 -0.27 10.93
N ARG A 229 -20.44 -1.50 10.99
CA ARG A 229 -21.54 -1.97 10.14
C ARG A 229 -22.86 -1.22 10.40
N ALA A 230 -23.19 -0.95 11.65
CA ALA A 230 -24.36 -0.15 12.01
C ALA A 230 -24.27 1.29 11.49
N MET A 231 -23.06 1.84 11.33
CA MET A 231 -22.81 3.13 10.69
C MET A 231 -22.85 3.03 9.15
N GLY A 232 -23.04 1.84 8.60
CA GLY A 232 -23.14 1.58 7.16
C GLY A 232 -21.82 1.36 6.47
N TYR A 233 -20.72 1.08 7.19
CA TYR A 233 -19.45 0.75 6.58
C TYR A 233 -19.39 -0.70 6.11
N GLU A 234 -18.88 -0.89 4.89
CA GLU A 234 -18.42 -2.17 4.38
C GLU A 234 -16.97 -2.39 4.81
N LEU A 235 -16.70 -3.56 5.42
CA LEU A 235 -15.35 -3.96 5.78
C LEU A 235 -14.69 -4.65 4.58
N VAL A 236 -13.62 -4.07 4.07
CA VAL A 236 -12.89 -4.54 2.88
C VAL A 236 -11.43 -4.79 3.20
N THR A 237 -10.71 -5.47 2.31
CA THR A 237 -9.24 -5.57 2.39
C THR A 237 -8.60 -4.25 1.93
N VAL A 238 -7.31 -4.05 2.24
CA VAL A 238 -6.59 -2.87 1.75
C VAL A 238 -6.54 -2.87 0.22
N SER A 239 -6.29 -4.01 -0.43
CA SER A 239 -6.28 -4.09 -1.90
C SER A 239 -7.64 -3.75 -2.51
N GLU A 240 -8.75 -4.19 -1.91
CA GLU A 240 -10.10 -3.82 -2.35
C GLU A 240 -10.36 -2.33 -2.15
N LEU A 241 -9.88 -1.75 -1.04
CA LEU A 241 -10.02 -0.32 -0.76
C LEU A 241 -9.27 0.54 -1.77
N LEU A 242 -8.09 0.09 -2.22
CA LEU A 242 -7.26 0.77 -3.22
C LEU A 242 -7.82 0.66 -4.65
N THR A 243 -8.68 -0.33 -4.92
CA THR A 243 -9.20 -0.60 -6.26
C THR A 243 -10.30 0.40 -6.62
N GLY A 244 -10.13 1.13 -7.73
CA GLY A 244 -11.16 2.00 -8.31
C GLY A 244 -11.29 3.38 -7.66
N THR A 245 -10.29 3.81 -6.89
CA THR A 245 -10.28 5.13 -6.24
C THR A 245 -9.00 5.90 -6.55
N ASP A 246 -9.07 7.24 -6.53
CA ASP A 246 -7.88 8.09 -6.54
C ASP A 246 -7.22 8.00 -5.16
N VAL A 247 -6.09 7.31 -5.09
CA VAL A 247 -5.34 7.13 -3.84
C VAL A 247 -4.64 8.43 -3.49
N LYS A 248 -4.99 9.03 -2.36
CA LYS A 248 -4.18 10.11 -1.77
C LYS A 248 -3.11 9.51 -0.87
N SER A 249 -1.88 9.77 -1.24
CA SER A 249 -0.69 9.46 -0.45
C SER A 249 -0.17 10.74 0.20
N GLU A 250 0.33 10.66 1.42
CA GLU A 250 0.98 11.80 2.07
C GLU A 250 2.49 11.75 1.88
N GLU A 251 3.07 12.90 1.55
CA GLU A 251 4.52 13.03 1.44
C GLU A 251 5.15 12.96 2.84
N VAL A 252 6.10 12.04 3.04
CA VAL A 252 6.90 11.97 4.27
C VAL A 252 7.84 13.16 4.29
N ARG A 253 7.66 14.06 5.25
CA ARG A 253 8.49 15.26 5.45
C ARG A 253 9.81 14.94 6.14
#